data_dfee01c78bd0f9c09a87191dfaffd169
#
_entry.id   dfee01c78bd0f9c09a87191dfaffd169
#
_cell.length_a   1.000
_cell.length_b   1.000
_cell.length_c   1.000
_cell.angle_alpha   90.00
_cell.angle_beta   90.00
_cell.angle_gamma   90.00
#
_symmetry.space_group_name_H-M   'P 1'
#
loop_
_entity.id
_entity.type
_entity.pdbx_description
1 polymer ?
#
loop_
_entity_poly.entity_id
_entity_poly.type
_entity_poly.pdbx_seq_one_letter_code
_entity_poly.pdbx_strand_id
1 'polypeptide(L)'
;MSLWDELILPAGTLDQLRRDASAERPTHAWLFTGAAGAPHRRAALIFAAALLCEQPDPADRGCGTCKGCVTVLNGSHSDFTHFRTEAVSISIDDARELVMKAQDRPSVGRWRVILMEDTERMPERTSNVLLKAIEEPPPHTIWLLTAPSPTDVLVTIRSRCRPVQLPVPAIADVAAKLVADGVEDALARHAATLAQGDAEVAARLAHDPAALQRRETLPLLIMNIRSISSAYAAADRLITLAEQDAAEAAAARDEKERTELLAILGITEGARISPSLRSQVRRLEDEQKRRAKRIQSDTLLRSMTEIQTVLRDVLTLQLNSGSALMNEHARDALAEFAARTSAAQTLEHVQALEVVLGRLRTNANARLLIEGFMGRFVH
;
A
#
# COMPACT_ATOMS: atom_id res chain seq x y z
N MET A 1 9.91 -23.12 -7.26
CA MET A 1 10.04 -21.90 -6.43
C MET A 1 8.70 -21.70 -5.75
N SER A 2 8.67 -21.68 -4.44
CA SER A 2 7.43 -21.49 -3.66
C SER A 2 7.05 -20.01 -3.63
N LEU A 3 5.75 -19.71 -3.53
CA LEU A 3 5.29 -18.31 -3.36
C LEU A 3 5.90 -17.65 -2.10
N TRP A 4 6.20 -18.47 -1.10
CA TRP A 4 6.82 -17.99 0.14
C TRP A 4 8.23 -17.41 -0.08
N ASP A 5 8.93 -17.84 -1.13
CA ASP A 5 10.28 -17.36 -1.47
C ASP A 5 10.27 -15.93 -2.04
N GLU A 6 9.09 -15.40 -2.38
CA GLU A 6 8.92 -14.02 -2.79
C GLU A 6 8.96 -13.03 -1.61
N LEU A 7 8.69 -13.53 -0.38
CA LEU A 7 8.61 -12.68 0.81
C LEU A 7 9.98 -12.50 1.44
N ILE A 8 10.41 -11.26 1.56
CA ILE A 8 11.62 -10.90 2.32
C ILE A 8 11.19 -10.74 3.78
N LEU A 9 11.29 -11.84 4.55
CA LEU A 9 10.91 -11.91 5.96
C LEU A 9 11.94 -12.70 6.78
N PRO A 10 12.06 -12.43 8.10
CA PRO A 10 12.83 -13.30 8.99
C PRO A 10 12.34 -14.75 8.90
N ALA A 11 13.28 -15.69 8.86
CA ALA A 11 12.99 -17.13 8.66
C ALA A 11 11.93 -17.65 9.65
N GLY A 12 12.02 -17.29 10.93
CA GLY A 12 11.05 -17.71 11.94
C GLY A 12 9.63 -17.22 11.69
N THR A 13 9.47 -16.00 11.14
CA THR A 13 8.17 -15.45 10.74
C THR A 13 7.59 -16.21 9.54
N LEU A 14 8.43 -16.47 8.55
CA LEU A 14 8.04 -17.20 7.34
C LEU A 14 7.60 -18.63 7.69
N ASP A 15 8.38 -19.34 8.51
CA ASP A 15 8.06 -20.70 8.96
C ASP A 15 6.75 -20.75 9.77
N GLN A 16 6.49 -19.72 10.58
CA GLN A 16 5.24 -19.64 11.32
C GLN A 16 4.04 -19.47 10.36
N LEU A 17 4.15 -18.60 9.36
CA LEU A 17 3.09 -18.40 8.37
C LEU A 17 2.83 -19.69 7.56
N ARG A 18 3.87 -20.41 7.16
CA ARG A 18 3.75 -21.70 6.46
C ARG A 18 3.00 -22.73 7.31
N ARG A 19 3.39 -22.88 8.58
CA ARG A 19 2.71 -23.78 9.52
C ARG A 19 1.25 -23.41 9.73
N ASP A 20 0.97 -22.13 9.91
CA ASP A 20 -0.38 -21.64 10.17
C ASP A 20 -1.31 -21.82 8.96
N ALA A 21 -0.82 -21.55 7.73
CA ALA A 21 -1.59 -21.78 6.49
C ALA A 21 -1.81 -23.27 6.19
N SER A 22 -0.92 -24.14 6.70
CA SER A 22 -0.97 -25.58 6.47
C SER A 22 -1.72 -26.36 7.56
N ALA A 23 -2.15 -25.67 8.62
CA ALA A 23 -2.87 -26.29 9.73
C ALA A 23 -4.18 -26.97 9.27
N GLU A 24 -4.54 -28.10 9.90
CA GLU A 24 -5.80 -28.79 9.63
C GLU A 24 -7.02 -27.92 9.99
N ARG A 25 -6.89 -27.12 11.05
CA ARG A 25 -7.92 -26.18 11.54
C ARG A 25 -7.28 -24.81 11.75
N PRO A 26 -7.09 -24.03 10.69
CA PRO A 26 -6.58 -22.67 10.83
C PRO A 26 -7.58 -21.78 11.58
N THR A 27 -7.08 -20.75 12.23
CA THR A 27 -7.93 -19.72 12.84
C THR A 27 -8.82 -19.08 11.76
N HIS A 28 -10.06 -18.79 12.09
CA HIS A 28 -11.05 -18.26 11.16
C HIS A 28 -10.86 -16.78 10.77
N ALA A 29 -10.09 -16.01 11.54
CA ALA A 29 -9.83 -14.60 11.24
C ALA A 29 -8.39 -14.21 11.55
N TRP A 30 -7.74 -13.52 10.63
CA TRP A 30 -6.36 -13.07 10.69
C TRP A 30 -6.27 -11.59 10.39
N LEU A 31 -5.39 -10.88 11.09
CA LEU A 31 -5.08 -9.48 10.83
C LEU A 31 -3.59 -9.34 10.51
N PHE A 32 -3.27 -9.19 9.23
CA PHE A 32 -1.93 -8.94 8.74
C PHE A 32 -1.63 -7.45 8.81
N THR A 33 -0.64 -7.06 9.58
CA THR A 33 -0.26 -5.66 9.75
C THR A 33 1.21 -5.45 9.46
N GLY A 34 1.53 -4.25 8.98
CA GLY A 34 2.90 -3.84 8.73
C GLY A 34 2.95 -2.40 8.26
N ALA A 35 3.94 -1.64 8.72
CA ALA A 35 4.18 -0.28 8.29
C ALA A 35 4.38 -0.19 6.76
N ALA A 36 4.41 1.03 6.22
CA ALA A 36 4.73 1.24 4.81
C ALA A 36 6.02 0.50 4.43
N GLY A 37 5.98 -0.25 3.34
CA GLY A 37 7.08 -1.12 2.90
C GLY A 37 7.07 -2.55 3.47
N ALA A 38 6.29 -2.85 4.51
CA ALA A 38 6.13 -4.23 4.97
C ALA A 38 5.26 -5.04 4.00
N PRO A 39 5.60 -6.32 3.74
CA PRO A 39 4.92 -7.14 2.74
C PRO A 39 3.58 -7.73 3.22
N HIS A 40 2.85 -7.04 4.11
CA HIS A 40 1.65 -7.58 4.77
C HIS A 40 0.52 -7.94 3.79
N ARG A 41 0.30 -7.15 2.73
CA ARG A 41 -0.70 -7.46 1.69
C ARG A 41 -0.29 -8.67 0.87
N ARG A 42 0.98 -8.70 0.42
CA ARG A 42 1.50 -9.83 -0.36
C ARG A 42 1.52 -11.11 0.47
N ALA A 43 1.89 -11.03 1.74
CA ALA A 43 1.87 -12.16 2.66
C ALA A 43 0.45 -12.70 2.89
N ALA A 44 -0.56 -11.83 3.05
CA ALA A 44 -1.96 -12.25 3.16
C ALA A 44 -2.47 -12.94 1.89
N LEU A 45 -2.09 -12.46 0.70
CA LEU A 45 -2.43 -13.09 -0.57
C LEU A 45 -1.75 -14.46 -0.73
N ILE A 46 -0.47 -14.59 -0.39
CA ILE A 46 0.25 -15.86 -0.42
C ILE A 46 -0.34 -16.84 0.62
N PHE A 47 -0.72 -16.35 1.79
CA PHE A 47 -1.40 -17.15 2.80
C PHE A 47 -2.75 -17.69 2.28
N ALA A 48 -3.54 -16.86 1.58
CA ALA A 48 -4.77 -17.29 0.92
C ALA A 48 -4.49 -18.38 -0.13
N ALA A 49 -3.46 -18.19 -0.96
CA ALA A 49 -3.05 -19.17 -1.96
C ALA A 49 -2.61 -20.51 -1.32
N ALA A 50 -1.95 -20.46 -0.18
CA ALA A 50 -1.55 -21.66 0.55
C ALA A 50 -2.74 -22.41 1.17
N LEU A 51 -3.75 -21.70 1.70
CA LEU A 51 -5.00 -22.28 2.21
C LEU A 51 -5.78 -23.02 1.12
N LEU A 52 -5.73 -22.54 -0.13
CA LEU A 52 -6.43 -23.08 -1.29
C LEU A 52 -5.53 -23.91 -2.22
N CYS A 53 -4.30 -24.18 -1.79
CA CYS A 53 -3.33 -24.96 -2.54
C CYS A 53 -3.76 -26.42 -2.62
N GLU A 54 -3.62 -27.03 -3.81
CA GLU A 54 -4.00 -28.41 -4.10
C GLU A 54 -2.92 -29.44 -3.74
N GLN A 55 -1.73 -28.98 -3.27
CA GLN A 55 -0.67 -29.88 -2.86
C GLN A 55 -1.10 -30.73 -1.64
N PRO A 56 -0.96 -32.06 -1.73
CA PRO A 56 -1.39 -32.97 -0.66
C PRO A 56 -0.51 -32.78 0.60
N ASP A 57 0.81 -32.61 0.42
CA ASP A 57 1.71 -32.35 1.54
C ASP A 57 1.53 -30.93 2.07
N PRO A 58 1.21 -30.77 3.37
CA PRO A 58 1.14 -29.48 4.02
C PRO A 58 2.40 -28.62 3.88
N ALA A 59 3.59 -29.25 3.79
CA ALA A 59 4.87 -28.55 3.65
C ALA A 59 5.02 -27.86 2.29
N ASP A 60 4.35 -28.37 1.25
CA ASP A 60 4.43 -27.85 -0.13
C ASP A 60 3.34 -26.83 -0.45
N ARG A 61 2.47 -26.49 0.51
CA ARG A 61 1.38 -25.54 0.29
C ARG A 61 1.89 -24.12 0.05
N GLY A 62 1.28 -23.47 -0.94
CA GLY A 62 1.79 -22.21 -1.49
C GLY A 62 2.79 -22.45 -2.63
N CYS A 63 2.63 -23.55 -3.36
CA CYS A 63 3.54 -23.97 -4.45
C CYS A 63 3.62 -22.96 -5.62
N GLY A 64 2.59 -22.13 -5.84
CA GLY A 64 2.53 -21.14 -6.91
C GLY A 64 2.19 -21.71 -8.29
N THR A 65 2.17 -23.03 -8.49
CA THR A 65 2.04 -23.67 -9.80
C THR A 65 0.74 -24.46 -9.98
N CYS A 66 0.10 -24.91 -8.89
CA CYS A 66 -1.18 -25.62 -8.99
C CYS A 66 -2.32 -24.67 -9.38
N LYS A 67 -3.43 -25.21 -9.86
CA LYS A 67 -4.59 -24.45 -10.29
C LYS A 67 -5.13 -23.56 -9.16
N GLY A 68 -5.21 -24.07 -7.92
CA GLY A 68 -5.63 -23.31 -6.76
C GLY A 68 -4.76 -22.06 -6.54
N CYS A 69 -3.44 -22.19 -6.48
CA CYS A 69 -2.52 -21.06 -6.31
C CYS A 69 -2.64 -20.05 -7.46
N VAL A 70 -2.60 -20.51 -8.71
CA VAL A 70 -2.65 -19.61 -9.89
C VAL A 70 -3.96 -18.84 -9.94
N THR A 71 -5.09 -19.48 -9.68
CA THR A 71 -6.40 -18.81 -9.73
C THR A 71 -6.61 -17.85 -8.56
N VAL A 72 -6.04 -18.12 -7.37
CA VAL A 72 -6.02 -17.15 -6.25
C VAL A 72 -5.22 -15.91 -6.61
N LEU A 73 -4.00 -16.08 -7.14
CA LEU A 73 -3.14 -14.96 -7.53
C LEU A 73 -3.78 -14.07 -8.61
N ASN A 74 -4.55 -14.68 -9.53
CA ASN A 74 -5.26 -13.98 -10.59
C ASN A 74 -6.66 -13.48 -10.16
N GLY A 75 -7.07 -13.72 -8.89
CA GLY A 75 -8.38 -13.30 -8.38
C GLY A 75 -9.58 -14.05 -8.96
N SER A 76 -9.38 -15.20 -9.65
CA SER A 76 -10.42 -15.96 -10.36
C SER A 76 -10.86 -17.26 -9.67
N HIS A 77 -10.32 -17.57 -8.48
CA HIS A 77 -10.69 -18.77 -7.75
C HIS A 77 -12.11 -18.65 -7.17
N SER A 78 -12.97 -19.66 -7.41
CA SER A 78 -14.39 -19.63 -6.99
C SER A 78 -14.60 -19.45 -5.48
N ASP A 79 -13.68 -19.99 -4.66
CA ASP A 79 -13.75 -19.95 -3.19
C ASP A 79 -12.87 -18.84 -2.58
N PHE A 80 -12.37 -17.93 -3.41
CA PHE A 80 -11.58 -16.79 -2.99
C PHE A 80 -12.29 -15.49 -3.36
N THR A 81 -12.43 -14.61 -2.39
CA THR A 81 -12.89 -13.24 -2.62
C THR A 81 -11.78 -12.30 -2.20
N HIS A 82 -11.23 -11.57 -3.15
CA HIS A 82 -10.28 -10.50 -2.88
C HIS A 82 -10.99 -9.16 -2.99
N PHE A 83 -11.11 -8.47 -1.88
CA PHE A 83 -11.71 -7.15 -1.82
C PHE A 83 -10.63 -6.10 -1.52
N ARG A 84 -10.55 -5.12 -2.40
CA ARG A 84 -9.77 -3.91 -2.22
C ARG A 84 -10.63 -2.74 -2.65
N THR A 85 -10.87 -1.78 -1.76
CA THR A 85 -11.68 -0.62 -2.13
C THR A 85 -10.97 0.22 -3.19
N GLU A 86 -11.69 0.68 -4.18
CA GLU A 86 -11.21 1.66 -5.16
C GLU A 86 -11.50 3.11 -4.67
N ALA A 87 -12.16 3.25 -3.53
CA ALA A 87 -12.49 4.52 -2.90
C ALA A 87 -11.56 4.84 -1.72
N VAL A 88 -11.64 6.07 -1.20
CA VAL A 88 -10.90 6.50 -0.01
C VAL A 88 -11.39 5.79 1.26
N SER A 89 -12.66 5.36 1.30
CA SER A 89 -13.26 4.62 2.42
C SER A 89 -14.09 3.44 1.93
N ILE A 90 -14.20 2.40 2.75
CA ILE A 90 -15.01 1.21 2.51
C ILE A 90 -16.45 1.50 2.91
N SER A 91 -17.39 1.28 2.01
CA SER A 91 -18.80 1.54 2.25
C SER A 91 -19.48 0.42 3.07
N ILE A 92 -20.65 0.72 3.62
CA ILE A 92 -21.48 -0.29 4.32
C ILE A 92 -21.95 -1.38 3.33
N ASP A 93 -22.22 -1.00 2.09
CA ASP A 93 -22.72 -1.95 1.09
C ASP A 93 -21.63 -2.90 0.63
N ASP A 94 -20.36 -2.43 0.50
CA ASP A 94 -19.20 -3.31 0.27
C ASP A 94 -19.08 -4.36 1.39
N ALA A 95 -19.18 -3.92 2.65
CA ALA A 95 -19.10 -4.83 3.80
C ALA A 95 -20.26 -5.85 3.83
N ARG A 96 -21.48 -5.43 3.48
CA ARG A 96 -22.64 -6.34 3.37
C ARG A 96 -22.45 -7.36 2.27
N GLU A 97 -21.94 -6.97 1.11
CA GLU A 97 -21.63 -7.86 0.01
C GLU A 97 -20.59 -8.92 0.42
N LEU A 98 -19.54 -8.51 1.14
CA LEU A 98 -18.53 -9.43 1.66
C LEU A 98 -19.13 -10.42 2.66
N VAL A 99 -20.00 -9.96 3.55
CA VAL A 99 -20.70 -10.84 4.51
C VAL A 99 -21.58 -11.84 3.78
N MET A 100 -22.30 -11.43 2.72
CA MET A 100 -23.08 -12.36 1.90
C MET A 100 -22.18 -13.42 1.23
N LYS A 101 -21.08 -13.00 0.60
CA LYS A 101 -20.11 -13.92 -0.02
C LYS A 101 -19.47 -14.88 0.98
N ALA A 102 -19.31 -14.46 2.22
CA ALA A 102 -18.77 -15.30 3.29
C ALA A 102 -19.71 -16.40 3.77
N GLN A 103 -21.04 -16.29 3.48
CA GLN A 103 -22.03 -17.30 3.81
C GLN A 103 -22.01 -18.50 2.83
N ASP A 104 -21.39 -18.34 1.66
CA ASP A 104 -21.31 -19.41 0.68
C ASP A 104 -20.38 -20.52 1.17
N ARG A 105 -20.78 -21.76 0.95
CA ARG A 105 -19.89 -22.91 1.22
C ARG A 105 -18.78 -22.97 0.15
N PRO A 106 -17.58 -23.44 0.52
CA PRO A 106 -16.55 -23.71 -0.49
C PRO A 106 -17.06 -24.71 -1.53
N SER A 107 -16.77 -24.44 -2.80
CA SER A 107 -17.25 -25.24 -3.95
C SER A 107 -16.18 -26.20 -4.48
N VAL A 108 -14.92 -25.84 -4.40
CA VAL A 108 -13.77 -26.59 -4.92
C VAL A 108 -12.72 -26.80 -3.83
N GLY A 109 -12.40 -25.75 -3.11
CA GLY A 109 -11.38 -25.75 -2.07
C GLY A 109 -11.89 -26.30 -0.73
N ARG A 110 -10.97 -26.41 0.24
CA ARG A 110 -11.31 -26.78 1.63
C ARG A 110 -11.90 -25.60 2.42
N TRP A 111 -11.59 -24.39 1.98
CA TRP A 111 -11.90 -23.15 2.67
C TRP A 111 -12.53 -22.14 1.73
N ARG A 112 -13.46 -21.36 2.24
CA ARG A 112 -13.91 -20.10 1.67
C ARG A 112 -13.02 -19.00 2.25
N VAL A 113 -12.25 -18.32 1.42
CA VAL A 113 -11.29 -17.30 1.89
C VAL A 113 -11.72 -15.92 1.42
N ILE A 114 -11.87 -15.01 2.38
CA ILE A 114 -12.17 -13.60 2.13
C ILE A 114 -10.94 -12.79 2.51
N LEU A 115 -10.24 -12.23 1.54
CA LEU A 115 -9.16 -11.27 1.75
C LEU A 115 -9.73 -9.85 1.58
N MET A 116 -9.69 -9.08 2.65
CA MET A 116 -10.09 -7.69 2.69
C MET A 116 -8.89 -6.81 3.00
N GLU A 117 -8.49 -6.00 2.01
CA GLU A 117 -7.39 -5.04 2.18
C GLU A 117 -7.88 -3.71 2.75
N ASP A 118 -6.93 -2.98 3.36
CA ASP A 118 -7.11 -1.59 3.83
C ASP A 118 -8.22 -1.45 4.88
N THR A 119 -8.26 -2.36 5.86
CA THR A 119 -9.31 -2.41 6.89
C THR A 119 -9.40 -1.11 7.71
N GLU A 120 -8.31 -0.34 7.81
CA GLU A 120 -8.26 0.98 8.45
C GLU A 120 -9.13 2.03 7.74
N ARG A 121 -9.48 1.81 6.47
CA ARG A 121 -10.37 2.68 5.70
C ARG A 121 -11.84 2.45 5.98
N MET A 122 -12.14 1.55 6.90
CA MET A 122 -13.51 1.17 7.25
C MET A 122 -14.03 2.05 8.37
N PRO A 123 -15.07 2.90 8.13
CA PRO A 123 -15.73 3.64 9.18
C PRO A 123 -16.34 2.71 10.25
N GLU A 124 -16.51 3.19 11.46
CA GLU A 124 -17.05 2.42 12.59
C GLU A 124 -18.38 1.72 12.25
N ARG A 125 -19.30 2.43 11.57
CA ARG A 125 -20.58 1.86 11.14
C ARG A 125 -20.42 0.67 10.18
N THR A 126 -19.44 0.74 9.28
CA THR A 126 -19.13 -0.33 8.35
C THR A 126 -18.49 -1.51 9.08
N SER A 127 -17.59 -1.23 10.02
CA SER A 127 -16.94 -2.24 10.85
C SER A 127 -17.94 -3.09 11.63
N ASN A 128 -18.99 -2.46 12.17
CA ASN A 128 -20.03 -3.16 12.92
C ASN A 128 -20.80 -4.21 12.09
N VAL A 129 -20.87 -4.03 10.76
CA VAL A 129 -21.47 -5.03 9.86
C VAL A 129 -20.65 -6.31 9.82
N LEU A 130 -19.32 -6.21 9.87
CA LEU A 130 -18.42 -7.36 9.81
C LEU A 130 -18.29 -8.11 11.15
N LEU A 131 -18.54 -7.45 12.28
CA LEU A 131 -18.27 -8.04 13.60
C LEU A 131 -18.90 -9.42 13.77
N LYS A 132 -20.17 -9.56 13.44
CA LYS A 132 -20.89 -10.84 13.58
C LYS A 132 -20.32 -11.91 12.66
N ALA A 133 -19.96 -11.55 11.42
CA ALA A 133 -19.40 -12.48 10.44
C ALA A 133 -17.97 -12.92 10.78
N ILE A 134 -17.23 -12.08 11.51
CA ILE A 134 -15.89 -12.43 11.99
C ILE A 134 -15.97 -13.23 13.31
N GLU A 135 -16.92 -12.94 14.18
CA GLU A 135 -17.06 -13.60 15.48
C GLU A 135 -17.64 -15.01 15.34
N GLU A 136 -18.67 -15.17 14.51
CA GLU A 136 -19.35 -16.44 14.25
C GLU A 136 -19.36 -16.73 12.72
N PRO A 137 -18.20 -17.01 12.13
CA PRO A 137 -18.15 -17.28 10.69
C PRO A 137 -18.83 -18.60 10.36
N PRO A 138 -19.38 -18.73 9.16
CA PRO A 138 -19.87 -20.01 8.66
C PRO A 138 -18.75 -21.05 8.65
N PRO A 139 -19.07 -22.35 8.79
CA PRO A 139 -18.09 -23.42 8.71
C PRO A 139 -17.24 -23.32 7.45
N HIS A 140 -15.92 -23.50 7.60
CA HIS A 140 -14.94 -23.42 6.52
C HIS A 140 -14.69 -22.01 5.92
N THR A 141 -15.15 -20.94 6.56
CA THR A 141 -14.85 -19.56 6.13
C THR A 141 -13.68 -18.98 6.91
N ILE A 142 -12.73 -18.37 6.18
CA ILE A 142 -11.53 -17.71 6.75
C ILE A 142 -11.47 -16.27 6.26
N TRP A 143 -11.35 -15.34 7.22
CA TRP A 143 -11.15 -13.92 7.00
C TRP A 143 -9.68 -13.56 7.10
N LEU A 144 -9.15 -12.91 6.08
CA LEU A 144 -7.82 -12.31 6.06
C LEU A 144 -7.99 -10.81 5.93
N LEU A 145 -7.61 -10.08 6.94
CA LEU A 145 -7.69 -8.61 6.98
C LEU A 145 -6.29 -8.03 6.88
N THR A 146 -6.12 -6.91 6.19
CA THR A 146 -4.84 -6.20 6.17
C THR A 146 -4.98 -4.75 6.62
N ALA A 147 -3.99 -4.22 7.33
CA ALA A 147 -3.90 -2.82 7.74
C ALA A 147 -2.43 -2.40 7.95
N PRO A 148 -2.10 -1.08 7.88
CA PRO A 148 -0.76 -0.59 8.15
C PRO A 148 -0.31 -0.81 9.60
N SER A 149 -1.23 -0.69 10.56
CA SER A 149 -0.96 -0.88 11.99
C SER A 149 -2.14 -1.52 12.69
N PRO A 150 -1.92 -2.32 13.75
CA PRO A 150 -3.01 -2.83 14.58
C PRO A 150 -3.84 -1.72 15.23
N THR A 151 -3.24 -0.55 15.48
CA THR A 151 -3.90 0.60 16.11
C THR A 151 -4.86 1.32 15.16
N ASP A 152 -4.71 1.13 13.87
CA ASP A 152 -5.57 1.72 12.84
C ASP A 152 -6.87 0.93 12.65
N VAL A 153 -6.96 -0.27 13.24
CA VAL A 153 -8.14 -1.14 13.19
C VAL A 153 -8.92 -1.04 14.50
N LEU A 154 -10.25 -0.96 14.41
CA LEU A 154 -11.11 -0.91 15.60
C LEU A 154 -10.82 -2.09 16.55
N VAL A 155 -10.75 -1.79 17.84
CA VAL A 155 -10.45 -2.77 18.91
C VAL A 155 -11.38 -3.98 18.83
N THR A 156 -12.66 -3.76 18.49
CA THR A 156 -13.68 -4.81 18.36
C THR A 156 -13.39 -5.83 17.27
N ILE A 157 -12.79 -5.41 16.13
CA ILE A 157 -12.33 -6.33 15.07
C ILE A 157 -11.01 -6.96 15.48
N ARG A 158 -10.05 -6.13 15.92
CA ARG A 158 -8.70 -6.58 16.27
C ARG A 158 -8.71 -7.68 17.33
N SER A 159 -9.58 -7.59 18.34
CA SER A 159 -9.66 -8.57 19.44
C SER A 159 -10.15 -9.96 18.99
N ARG A 160 -10.74 -10.07 17.78
CA ARG A 160 -11.29 -11.32 17.22
C ARG A 160 -10.41 -11.91 16.15
N CYS A 161 -9.34 -11.22 15.78
CA CYS A 161 -8.40 -11.67 14.76
C CYS A 161 -7.09 -12.13 15.38
N ARG A 162 -6.50 -13.19 14.84
CA ARG A 162 -5.14 -13.56 15.16
C ARG A 162 -4.17 -12.57 14.51
N PRO A 163 -3.36 -11.83 15.29
CA PRO A 163 -2.47 -10.82 14.74
C PRO A 163 -1.26 -11.46 14.05
N VAL A 164 -0.89 -10.93 12.89
CA VAL A 164 0.35 -11.21 12.17
C VAL A 164 1.01 -9.87 11.87
N GLN A 165 2.02 -9.52 12.65
CA GLN A 165 2.76 -8.28 12.45
C GLN A 165 4.02 -8.57 11.65
N LEU A 166 4.16 -7.92 10.49
CA LEU A 166 5.29 -8.11 9.58
C LEU A 166 6.21 -6.88 9.62
N PRO A 167 7.51 -7.11 9.80
CA PRO A 167 8.48 -6.03 9.75
C PRO A 167 8.68 -5.53 8.31
N VAL A 168 9.15 -4.30 8.19
CA VAL A 168 9.73 -3.81 6.94
C VAL A 168 11.03 -4.56 6.69
N PRO A 169 11.27 -5.07 5.49
CA PRO A 169 12.52 -5.74 5.13
C PRO A 169 13.74 -4.85 5.36
N ALA A 170 14.88 -5.46 5.69
CA ALA A 170 16.11 -4.70 5.77
C ALA A 170 16.53 -4.19 4.37
N ILE A 171 17.04 -2.96 4.31
CA ILE A 171 17.49 -2.35 3.04
C ILE A 171 18.48 -3.26 2.30
N ALA A 172 19.39 -3.90 3.05
CA ALA A 172 20.38 -4.82 2.48
C ALA A 172 19.72 -6.04 1.80
N ASP A 173 18.66 -6.61 2.39
CA ASP A 173 17.96 -7.77 1.85
C ASP A 173 17.19 -7.40 0.57
N VAL A 174 16.58 -6.21 0.55
CA VAL A 174 15.91 -5.69 -0.65
C VAL A 174 16.92 -5.43 -1.77
N ALA A 175 18.06 -4.81 -1.45
CA ALA A 175 19.13 -4.59 -2.43
C ALA A 175 19.68 -5.92 -2.98
N ALA A 176 19.92 -6.90 -2.12
CA ALA A 176 20.39 -8.23 -2.55
C ALA A 176 19.39 -8.92 -3.48
N LYS A 177 18.08 -8.79 -3.21
CA LYS A 177 17.05 -9.31 -4.11
C LYS A 177 17.06 -8.61 -5.47
N LEU A 178 17.16 -7.28 -5.51
CA LEU A 178 17.24 -6.54 -6.77
C LEU A 178 18.46 -6.94 -7.60
N VAL A 179 19.62 -7.16 -6.95
CA VAL A 179 20.83 -7.66 -7.62
C VAL A 179 20.59 -9.06 -8.19
N ALA A 180 19.95 -9.95 -7.44
CA ALA A 180 19.57 -11.28 -7.92
C ALA A 180 18.60 -11.24 -9.10
N ASP A 181 17.75 -10.20 -9.16
CA ASP A 181 16.82 -9.94 -10.27
C ASP A 181 17.50 -9.19 -11.46
N GLY A 182 18.84 -8.95 -11.40
CA GLY A 182 19.65 -8.42 -12.50
C GLY A 182 19.88 -6.90 -12.46
N VAL A 183 19.51 -6.20 -11.39
CA VAL A 183 19.80 -4.77 -11.21
C VAL A 183 21.26 -4.58 -10.83
N GLU A 184 21.90 -3.53 -11.34
CA GLU A 184 23.27 -3.14 -10.98
C GLU A 184 23.35 -2.82 -9.47
N ASP A 185 24.42 -3.25 -8.81
CA ASP A 185 24.55 -3.24 -7.35
C ASP A 185 24.45 -1.84 -6.71
N ALA A 186 25.08 -0.81 -7.32
CA ALA A 186 24.97 0.56 -6.81
C ALA A 186 23.54 1.10 -6.93
N LEU A 187 22.87 0.85 -8.06
CA LEU A 187 21.48 1.24 -8.29
C LEU A 187 20.54 0.48 -7.35
N ALA A 188 20.77 -0.81 -7.14
CA ALA A 188 19.98 -1.65 -6.24
C ALA A 188 20.01 -1.13 -4.79
N ARG A 189 21.20 -0.82 -4.27
CA ARG A 189 21.37 -0.22 -2.93
C ARG A 189 20.73 1.16 -2.84
N HIS A 190 20.91 1.99 -3.86
CA HIS A 190 20.34 3.33 -3.88
C HIS A 190 18.80 3.27 -3.90
N ALA A 191 18.20 2.49 -4.79
CA ALA A 191 16.76 2.29 -4.88
C ALA A 191 16.17 1.70 -3.59
N ALA A 192 16.82 0.68 -2.99
CA ALA A 192 16.38 0.09 -1.73
C ALA A 192 16.43 1.10 -0.55
N THR A 193 17.44 1.97 -0.53
CA THR A 193 17.57 3.02 0.49
C THR A 193 16.46 4.06 0.35
N LEU A 194 16.23 4.58 -0.87
CA LEU A 194 15.15 5.54 -1.14
C LEU A 194 13.77 4.95 -0.89
N ALA A 195 13.59 3.65 -1.13
CA ALA A 195 12.36 2.92 -0.85
C ALA A 195 12.19 2.53 0.62
N GLN A 196 13.19 2.77 1.47
CA GLN A 196 13.15 2.45 2.92
C GLN A 196 12.82 0.97 3.21
N GLY A 197 13.28 0.05 2.37
CA GLY A 197 13.01 -1.38 2.50
C GLY A 197 11.69 -1.85 1.88
N ASP A 198 10.91 -0.96 1.26
CA ASP A 198 9.76 -1.36 0.44
C ASP A 198 10.25 -1.99 -0.86
N ALA A 199 10.16 -3.32 -0.97
CA ALA A 199 10.68 -4.06 -2.11
C ALA A 199 9.96 -3.72 -3.42
N GLU A 200 8.66 -3.44 -3.40
CA GLU A 200 7.87 -3.08 -4.57
C GLU A 200 8.25 -1.68 -5.09
N VAL A 201 8.36 -0.73 -4.18
CA VAL A 201 8.82 0.62 -4.51
C VAL A 201 10.27 0.60 -5.00
N ALA A 202 11.16 -0.16 -4.35
CA ALA A 202 12.55 -0.29 -4.75
C ALA A 202 12.70 -0.87 -6.16
N ALA A 203 11.93 -1.91 -6.49
CA ALA A 203 11.92 -2.49 -7.83
C ALA A 203 11.45 -1.47 -8.89
N ARG A 204 10.39 -0.70 -8.59
CA ARG A 204 9.93 0.37 -9.48
C ARG A 204 11.01 1.43 -9.70
N LEU A 205 11.64 1.93 -8.62
CA LEU A 205 12.71 2.93 -8.74
C LEU A 205 13.92 2.43 -9.53
N ALA A 206 14.25 1.14 -9.40
CA ALA A 206 15.37 0.54 -10.13
C ALA A 206 15.11 0.40 -11.65
N HIS A 207 13.82 0.27 -12.07
CA HIS A 207 13.45 0.06 -13.48
C HIS A 207 12.86 1.31 -14.14
N ASP A 208 12.54 2.37 -13.39
CA ASP A 208 11.99 3.63 -13.89
C ASP A 208 12.87 4.82 -13.49
N PRO A 209 13.80 5.26 -14.38
CA PRO A 209 14.68 6.40 -14.10
C PRO A 209 13.94 7.70 -13.79
N ALA A 210 12.75 7.91 -14.39
CA ALA A 210 11.97 9.11 -14.14
C ALA A 210 11.36 9.10 -12.72
N ALA A 211 10.87 7.95 -12.27
CA ALA A 211 10.41 7.77 -10.90
C ALA A 211 11.57 7.97 -9.89
N LEU A 212 12.75 7.43 -10.19
CA LEU A 212 13.94 7.62 -9.37
C LEU A 212 14.30 9.12 -9.25
N GLN A 213 14.38 9.83 -10.37
CA GLN A 213 14.69 11.27 -10.38
C GLN A 213 13.65 12.09 -9.61
N ARG A 214 12.35 11.79 -9.77
CA ARG A 214 11.29 12.43 -8.99
C ARG A 214 11.51 12.22 -7.49
N ARG A 215 11.87 11.01 -7.10
CA ARG A 215 12.12 10.65 -5.71
C ARG A 215 13.32 11.39 -5.12
N GLU A 216 14.42 11.53 -5.87
CA GLU A 216 15.63 12.25 -5.46
C GLU A 216 15.40 13.75 -5.29
N THR A 217 14.47 14.34 -6.06
CA THR A 217 14.18 15.78 -5.96
C THR A 217 13.30 16.17 -4.80
N LEU A 218 12.59 15.23 -4.18
CA LEU A 218 11.65 15.50 -3.10
C LEU A 218 12.27 16.23 -1.89
N PRO A 219 13.47 15.83 -1.37
CA PRO A 219 14.11 16.54 -0.27
C PRO A 219 14.36 18.02 -0.59
N LEU A 220 14.72 18.32 -1.84
CA LEU A 220 15.05 19.68 -2.26
C LEU A 220 13.85 20.64 -2.22
N LEU A 221 12.63 20.11 -2.32
CA LEU A 221 11.41 20.93 -2.28
C LEU A 221 11.30 21.71 -0.96
N ILE A 222 11.54 21.05 0.19
CA ILE A 222 11.44 21.71 1.50
C ILE A 222 12.70 22.51 1.84
N MET A 223 13.88 22.03 1.43
CA MET A 223 15.14 22.69 1.72
C MET A 223 15.29 24.03 1.01
N ASN A 224 14.62 24.23 -0.11
CA ASN A 224 14.68 25.46 -0.90
C ASN A 224 13.59 26.49 -0.52
N ILE A 225 12.79 26.24 0.50
CA ILE A 225 11.80 27.21 0.98
C ILE A 225 12.53 28.36 1.70
N ARG A 226 12.29 29.59 1.24
CA ARG A 226 12.87 30.84 1.79
C ARG A 226 11.81 31.95 1.97
N SER A 227 10.62 31.75 1.40
CA SER A 227 9.55 32.73 1.39
C SER A 227 8.19 32.06 1.29
N ILE A 228 7.12 32.77 1.59
CA ILE A 228 5.75 32.29 1.42
C ILE A 228 5.50 31.85 -0.03
N SER A 229 5.99 32.62 -1.01
CA SER A 229 5.86 32.26 -2.43
C SER A 229 6.54 30.93 -2.76
N SER A 230 7.77 30.69 -2.25
CA SER A 230 8.48 29.41 -2.45
C SER A 230 7.80 28.25 -1.69
N ALA A 231 7.15 28.50 -0.57
CA ALA A 231 6.37 27.49 0.16
C ALA A 231 5.14 27.02 -0.64
N TYR A 232 4.40 27.99 -1.21
CA TYR A 232 3.27 27.65 -2.10
C TYR A 232 3.74 26.92 -3.37
N ALA A 233 4.84 27.36 -3.98
CA ALA A 233 5.41 26.67 -5.15
C ALA A 233 5.85 25.22 -4.83
N ALA A 234 6.44 24.99 -3.66
CA ALA A 234 6.81 23.65 -3.20
C ALA A 234 5.57 22.77 -2.98
N ALA A 235 4.53 23.31 -2.35
CA ALA A 235 3.26 22.60 -2.15
C ALA A 235 2.59 22.23 -3.48
N ASP A 236 2.50 23.18 -4.41
CA ASP A 236 1.91 22.95 -5.74
C ASP A 236 2.72 21.92 -6.53
N ARG A 237 4.04 22.00 -6.49
CA ARG A 237 4.93 21.02 -7.14
C ARG A 237 4.73 19.60 -6.58
N LEU A 238 4.62 19.45 -5.25
CA LEU A 238 4.38 18.17 -4.60
C LEU A 238 3.04 17.55 -5.04
N ILE A 239 1.98 18.38 -5.05
CA ILE A 239 0.64 17.95 -5.46
C ILE A 239 0.65 17.55 -6.94
N THR A 240 1.26 18.35 -7.81
CA THR A 240 1.36 18.07 -9.25
C THR A 240 2.12 16.76 -9.52
N LEU A 241 3.22 16.50 -8.81
CA LEU A 241 3.96 15.25 -8.92
C LEU A 241 3.10 14.05 -8.52
N ALA A 242 2.33 14.17 -7.43
CA ALA A 242 1.44 13.11 -6.99
C ALA A 242 0.29 12.86 -7.97
N GLU A 243 -0.22 13.90 -8.62
CA GLU A 243 -1.25 13.79 -9.68
C GLU A 243 -0.69 13.09 -10.92
N GLN A 244 0.52 13.44 -11.34
CA GLN A 244 1.20 12.80 -12.46
C GLN A 244 1.47 11.32 -12.19
N ASP A 245 2.05 11.00 -11.04
CA ASP A 245 2.29 9.61 -10.63
C ASP A 245 1.00 8.78 -10.57
N ALA A 246 -0.10 9.37 -10.08
CA ALA A 246 -1.40 8.71 -10.03
C ALA A 246 -1.97 8.46 -11.43
N ALA A 247 -1.87 9.44 -12.33
CA ALA A 247 -2.33 9.31 -13.71
C ALA A 247 -1.54 8.26 -14.48
N GLU A 248 -0.20 8.26 -14.38
CA GLU A 248 0.68 7.27 -15.01
C GLU A 248 0.39 5.85 -14.51
N ALA A 249 0.22 5.68 -13.19
CA ALA A 249 -0.08 4.39 -12.57
C ALA A 249 -1.45 3.82 -12.98
N ALA A 250 -2.42 4.67 -13.29
CA ALA A 250 -3.78 4.27 -13.68
C ALA A 250 -3.92 4.04 -15.18
N ALA A 251 -3.17 4.78 -16.02
CA ALA A 251 -3.43 4.91 -17.46
C ALA A 251 -3.51 3.57 -18.21
N ALA A 252 -2.55 2.68 -18.01
CA ALA A 252 -2.51 1.40 -18.72
C ALA A 252 -3.69 0.48 -18.35
N ARG A 253 -4.08 0.48 -17.07
CA ARG A 253 -5.22 -0.30 -16.58
C ARG A 253 -6.53 0.30 -17.05
N ASP A 254 -6.68 1.61 -16.96
CA ASP A 254 -7.90 2.33 -17.35
C ASP A 254 -8.18 2.16 -18.84
N GLU A 255 -7.15 2.23 -19.69
CA GLU A 255 -7.26 1.99 -21.12
C GLU A 255 -7.66 0.54 -21.44
N LYS A 256 -7.03 -0.42 -20.77
CA LYS A 256 -7.37 -1.84 -20.93
C LYS A 256 -8.84 -2.10 -20.55
N GLU A 257 -9.27 -1.64 -19.38
CA GLU A 257 -10.65 -1.80 -18.90
C GLU A 257 -11.68 -1.14 -19.85
N ARG A 258 -11.33 0.04 -20.38
CA ARG A 258 -12.17 0.75 -21.35
C ARG A 258 -12.30 -0.03 -22.65
N THR A 259 -11.18 -0.53 -23.18
CA THR A 259 -11.15 -1.32 -24.41
C THR A 259 -11.95 -2.62 -24.25
N GLU A 260 -11.76 -3.33 -23.15
CA GLU A 260 -12.51 -4.56 -22.84
C GLU A 260 -14.02 -4.30 -22.71
N LEU A 261 -14.41 -3.23 -22.01
CA LEU A 261 -15.82 -2.85 -21.87
C LEU A 261 -16.44 -2.53 -23.24
N LEU A 262 -15.77 -1.72 -24.06
CA LEU A 262 -16.27 -1.37 -25.40
C LEU A 262 -16.40 -2.60 -26.29
N ALA A 263 -15.46 -3.53 -26.23
CA ALA A 263 -15.52 -4.80 -26.95
C ALA A 263 -16.70 -5.68 -26.49
N ILE A 264 -16.93 -5.80 -25.17
CA ILE A 264 -18.08 -6.55 -24.61
C ILE A 264 -19.42 -5.91 -25.06
N LEU A 265 -19.48 -4.58 -25.16
CA LEU A 265 -20.66 -3.85 -25.59
C LEU A 265 -20.84 -3.82 -27.11
N GLY A 266 -19.90 -4.39 -27.88
CA GLY A 266 -19.94 -4.37 -29.35
C GLY A 266 -19.75 -2.97 -29.96
N ILE A 267 -19.06 -2.07 -29.24
CA ILE A 267 -18.81 -0.70 -29.66
C ILE A 267 -17.41 -0.62 -30.28
N THR A 268 -17.32 -0.20 -31.53
CA THR A 268 -16.04 0.08 -32.17
C THR A 268 -15.49 1.41 -31.69
N GLU A 269 -14.16 1.50 -31.60
CA GLU A 269 -13.47 2.70 -31.15
C GLU A 269 -13.88 3.93 -32.02
N GLY A 270 -14.25 5.04 -31.36
CA GLY A 270 -14.76 6.23 -32.03
C GLY A 270 -16.24 6.22 -32.40
N ALA A 271 -16.95 5.12 -32.23
CA ALA A 271 -18.41 5.06 -32.52
C ALA A 271 -19.25 5.81 -31.48
N ARG A 272 -20.40 6.31 -31.92
CA ARG A 272 -21.36 7.02 -31.06
C ARG A 272 -21.99 6.02 -30.07
N ILE A 273 -21.76 6.18 -28.78
CA ILE A 273 -22.33 5.32 -27.72
C ILE A 273 -23.82 5.57 -27.62
N SER A 274 -24.63 4.51 -27.73
CA SER A 274 -26.09 4.59 -27.60
C SER A 274 -26.50 5.02 -26.18
N PRO A 275 -27.62 5.70 -25.98
CA PRO A 275 -28.08 6.14 -24.65
C PRO A 275 -28.21 5.00 -23.64
N SER A 276 -28.59 3.79 -24.06
CA SER A 276 -28.75 2.61 -23.23
C SER A 276 -27.43 2.07 -22.69
N LEU A 277 -26.32 2.25 -23.42
CA LEU A 277 -24.99 1.77 -23.03
C LEU A 277 -24.17 2.83 -22.29
N ARG A 278 -24.58 4.11 -22.36
CA ARG A 278 -23.88 5.21 -21.68
C ARG A 278 -23.76 5.04 -20.17
N SER A 279 -24.75 4.42 -19.54
CA SER A 279 -24.74 4.19 -18.10
C SER A 279 -23.60 3.27 -17.66
N GLN A 280 -23.28 2.23 -18.47
CA GLN A 280 -22.22 1.29 -18.17
C GLN A 280 -20.84 1.93 -18.37
N VAL A 281 -20.65 2.70 -19.45
CA VAL A 281 -19.41 3.44 -19.70
C VAL A 281 -19.20 4.49 -18.61
N ARG A 282 -20.25 5.23 -18.23
CA ARG A 282 -20.18 6.23 -17.14
C ARG A 282 -19.82 5.60 -15.80
N ARG A 283 -20.36 4.40 -15.52
CA ARG A 283 -20.02 3.68 -14.30
C ARG A 283 -18.53 3.35 -14.25
N LEU A 284 -17.96 2.84 -15.35
CA LEU A 284 -16.52 2.60 -15.44
C LEU A 284 -15.72 3.89 -15.25
N GLU A 285 -16.10 4.98 -15.92
CA GLU A 285 -15.42 6.28 -15.77
C GLU A 285 -15.48 6.79 -14.32
N ASP A 286 -16.58 6.59 -13.62
CA ASP A 286 -16.73 6.99 -12.21
C ASP A 286 -15.90 6.08 -11.27
N GLU A 287 -15.73 4.80 -11.59
CA GLU A 287 -14.84 3.88 -10.88
C GLU A 287 -13.36 4.27 -11.11
N GLN A 288 -12.98 4.58 -12.35
CA GLN A 288 -11.64 5.07 -12.71
C GLN A 288 -11.29 6.38 -12.01
N LYS A 289 -12.23 7.35 -11.94
CA LYS A 289 -12.06 8.61 -11.20
C LYS A 289 -11.87 8.38 -9.69
N ARG A 290 -12.64 7.46 -9.09
CA ARG A 290 -12.47 7.10 -7.67
C ARG A 290 -11.10 6.50 -7.39
N ARG A 291 -10.66 5.58 -8.27
CA ARG A 291 -9.32 4.97 -8.22
C ARG A 291 -8.21 6.00 -8.35
N ALA A 292 -8.29 6.90 -9.34
CA ALA A 292 -7.31 7.97 -9.52
C ALA A 292 -7.20 8.86 -8.28
N LYS A 293 -8.33 9.27 -7.69
CA LYS A 293 -8.36 10.05 -6.45
C LYS A 293 -7.72 9.29 -5.27
N ARG A 294 -7.94 7.98 -5.19
CA ARG A 294 -7.31 7.14 -4.18
C ARG A 294 -5.80 7.08 -4.37
N ILE A 295 -5.34 6.77 -5.60
CA ILE A 295 -3.90 6.68 -5.90
C ILE A 295 -3.22 8.01 -5.60
N GLN A 296 -3.81 9.14 -5.98
CA GLN A 296 -3.32 10.47 -5.64
C GLN A 296 -3.20 10.68 -4.13
N SER A 297 -4.24 10.33 -3.37
CA SER A 297 -4.23 10.44 -1.90
C SER A 297 -3.13 9.57 -1.28
N ASP A 298 -2.97 8.33 -1.74
CA ASP A 298 -1.95 7.40 -1.26
C ASP A 298 -0.53 7.88 -1.63
N THR A 299 -0.36 8.46 -2.82
CA THR A 299 0.91 9.05 -3.27
C THR A 299 1.27 10.27 -2.42
N LEU A 300 0.31 11.18 -2.18
CA LEU A 300 0.52 12.33 -1.30
C LEU A 300 0.91 11.92 0.12
N LEU A 301 0.20 10.95 0.69
CA LEU A 301 0.51 10.42 2.01
C LEU A 301 1.93 9.83 2.07
N ARG A 302 2.33 9.10 1.02
CA ARG A 302 3.69 8.56 0.88
C ARG A 302 4.71 9.68 0.81
N SER A 303 4.54 10.67 -0.07
CA SER A 303 5.45 11.80 -0.23
C SER A 303 5.60 12.59 1.07
N MET A 304 4.52 12.79 1.82
CA MET A 304 4.59 13.44 3.13
C MET A 304 5.35 12.58 4.17
N THR A 305 5.19 11.25 4.13
CA THR A 305 5.99 10.33 4.98
C THR A 305 7.47 10.38 4.60
N GLU A 306 7.79 10.57 3.32
CA GLU A 306 9.16 10.74 2.83
C GLU A 306 9.80 12.03 3.38
N ILE A 307 9.05 13.12 3.50
CA ILE A 307 9.51 14.34 4.15
C ILE A 307 9.93 14.09 5.61
N GLN A 308 9.30 13.13 6.29
CA GLN A 308 9.71 12.74 7.64
C GLN A 308 11.15 12.22 7.68
N THR A 309 11.59 11.50 6.65
CA THR A 309 12.99 11.02 6.57
C THR A 309 13.97 12.15 6.35
N VAL A 310 13.57 13.17 5.62
CA VAL A 310 14.38 14.38 5.43
C VAL A 310 14.56 15.13 6.75
N LEU A 311 13.48 15.34 7.50
CA LEU A 311 13.53 15.99 8.82
C LEU A 311 14.36 15.17 9.83
N ARG A 312 14.25 13.82 9.77
CA ARG A 312 15.09 12.92 10.58
C ARG A 312 16.57 13.11 10.24
N ASP A 313 16.93 13.21 8.96
CA ASP A 313 18.32 13.40 8.53
C ASP A 313 18.86 14.78 8.95
N VAL A 314 18.02 15.82 8.87
CA VAL A 314 18.36 17.17 9.42
C VAL A 314 18.65 17.08 10.93
N LEU A 315 17.79 16.41 11.72
CA LEU A 315 18.03 16.19 13.15
C LEU A 315 19.31 15.39 13.40
N THR A 316 19.58 14.37 12.59
CA THR A 316 20.80 13.55 12.66
C THR A 316 22.06 14.43 12.55
N LEU A 317 22.06 15.37 11.61
CA LEU A 317 23.16 16.33 11.42
C LEU A 317 23.23 17.33 12.56
N GLN A 318 22.13 17.94 12.99
CA GLN A 318 22.07 18.93 14.07
C GLN A 318 22.53 18.35 15.42
N LEU A 319 22.21 17.08 15.68
CA LEU A 319 22.57 16.41 16.94
C LEU A 319 23.92 15.66 16.88
N ASN A 320 24.59 15.67 15.72
CA ASN A 320 25.84 14.91 15.50
C ASN A 320 25.76 13.46 15.96
N SER A 321 24.61 12.77 15.66
CA SER A 321 24.35 11.44 16.20
C SER A 321 25.23 10.33 15.60
N GLY A 322 25.95 10.60 14.51
CA GLY A 322 26.75 9.61 13.76
C GLY A 322 25.93 8.56 12.99
N SER A 323 24.61 8.65 13.02
CA SER A 323 23.74 7.75 12.25
C SER A 323 23.84 8.03 10.75
N ALA A 324 23.76 6.97 9.94
CA ALA A 324 23.72 7.11 8.48
C ALA A 324 22.49 7.91 8.03
N LEU A 325 22.68 8.76 7.02
CA LEU A 325 21.60 9.52 6.41
C LEU A 325 20.82 8.60 5.45
N MET A 326 19.51 8.77 5.41
CA MET A 326 18.65 8.09 4.44
C MET A 326 18.69 8.79 3.08
N ASN A 327 18.83 10.11 3.09
CA ASN A 327 18.91 10.94 1.89
C ASN A 327 20.35 11.41 1.63
N GLU A 328 21.31 10.48 1.63
CA GLU A 328 22.74 10.76 1.46
C GLU A 328 23.06 11.54 0.18
N HIS A 329 22.31 11.30 -0.91
CA HIS A 329 22.42 12.02 -2.18
C HIS A 329 22.14 13.52 -2.06
N ALA A 330 21.44 13.96 -1.01
CA ALA A 330 21.13 15.37 -0.73
C ALA A 330 21.92 15.94 0.46
N ARG A 331 23.03 15.30 0.87
CA ARG A 331 23.83 15.64 2.07
C ARG A 331 24.15 17.13 2.18
N ASP A 332 24.61 17.75 1.12
CA ASP A 332 25.05 19.16 1.15
C ASP A 332 23.84 20.08 1.41
N ALA A 333 22.73 19.84 0.76
CA ALA A 333 21.50 20.62 0.98
C ALA A 333 20.90 20.37 2.38
N LEU A 334 21.00 19.12 2.90
CA LEU A 334 20.63 18.80 4.28
C LEU A 334 21.50 19.54 5.28
N ALA A 335 22.82 19.59 5.07
CA ALA A 335 23.74 20.30 5.94
C ALA A 335 23.50 21.81 5.93
N GLU A 336 23.25 22.42 4.76
CA GLU A 336 22.89 23.83 4.65
C GLU A 336 21.57 24.13 5.40
N PHE A 337 20.58 23.28 5.24
CA PHE A 337 19.31 23.45 5.95
C PHE A 337 19.48 23.26 7.47
N ALA A 338 20.26 22.28 7.91
CA ALA A 338 20.53 22.02 9.32
C ALA A 338 21.28 23.20 9.97
N ALA A 339 22.18 23.88 9.24
CA ALA A 339 22.93 25.02 9.75
C ALA A 339 22.08 26.28 9.96
N ARG A 340 20.98 26.44 9.24
CA ARG A 340 20.08 27.62 9.36
C ARG A 340 18.86 27.39 10.24
N THR A 341 18.66 26.18 10.73
CA THR A 341 17.54 25.80 11.61
C THR A 341 18.09 25.20 12.90
N SER A 342 17.32 25.24 13.96
CA SER A 342 17.65 24.55 15.20
C SER A 342 16.99 23.20 15.32
N ALA A 343 17.55 22.31 16.15
CA ALA A 343 16.93 21.00 16.41
C ALA A 343 15.51 21.13 17.01
N ALA A 344 15.25 22.17 17.81
CA ALA A 344 13.93 22.47 18.35
C ALA A 344 12.93 22.80 17.24
N GLN A 345 13.29 23.68 16.29
CA GLN A 345 12.46 24.02 15.13
C GLN A 345 12.20 22.79 14.24
N THR A 346 13.24 21.98 14.00
CA THR A 346 13.08 20.74 13.22
C THR A 346 12.13 19.76 13.92
N LEU A 347 12.17 19.65 15.23
CA LEU A 347 11.23 18.82 15.99
C LEU A 347 9.78 19.35 15.91
N GLU A 348 9.59 20.67 15.94
CA GLU A 348 8.28 21.29 15.69
C GLU A 348 7.74 20.96 14.29
N HIS A 349 8.61 20.93 13.27
CA HIS A 349 8.23 20.51 11.91
C HIS A 349 7.81 19.03 11.89
N VAL A 350 8.53 18.13 12.59
CA VAL A 350 8.16 16.71 12.72
C VAL A 350 6.77 16.58 13.36
N GLN A 351 6.51 17.27 14.48
CA GLN A 351 5.21 17.24 15.14
C GLN A 351 4.08 17.78 14.23
N ALA A 352 4.35 18.87 13.51
CA ALA A 352 3.39 19.41 12.54
C ALA A 352 3.08 18.42 11.41
N LEU A 353 4.11 17.69 10.93
CA LEU A 353 3.97 16.67 9.91
C LEU A 353 3.10 15.51 10.38
N GLU A 354 3.26 15.05 11.62
CA GLU A 354 2.41 13.99 12.20
C GLU A 354 0.93 14.38 12.20
N VAL A 355 0.64 15.64 12.56
CA VAL A 355 -0.74 16.16 12.49
C VAL A 355 -1.28 16.17 11.06
N VAL A 356 -0.46 16.57 10.09
CA VAL A 356 -0.84 16.58 8.66
C VAL A 356 -1.10 15.16 8.17
N LEU A 357 -0.19 14.21 8.46
CA LEU A 357 -0.35 12.79 8.10
C LEU A 357 -1.64 12.20 8.68
N GLY A 358 -1.95 12.50 9.94
CA GLY A 358 -3.20 12.08 10.58
C GLY A 358 -4.43 12.63 9.86
N ARG A 359 -4.42 13.92 9.49
CA ARG A 359 -5.55 14.57 8.79
C ARG A 359 -5.70 14.14 7.33
N LEU A 360 -4.61 13.88 6.62
CA LEU A 360 -4.66 13.35 5.24
C LEU A 360 -5.39 12.00 5.18
N ARG A 361 -5.28 11.18 6.22
CA ARG A 361 -6.02 9.91 6.33
C ARG A 361 -7.54 10.10 6.55
N THR A 362 -7.98 11.27 7.01
CA THR A 362 -9.39 11.56 7.33
C THR A 362 -10.14 12.35 6.25
N ASN A 363 -9.69 12.31 5.00
CA ASN A 363 -10.34 12.98 3.87
C ASN A 363 -10.42 14.54 3.99
N ALA A 364 -9.49 15.14 4.73
CA ALA A 364 -9.36 16.60 4.79
C ALA A 364 -8.80 17.17 3.47
N ASN A 365 -8.96 18.47 3.23
CA ASN A 365 -8.42 19.10 2.03
C ASN A 365 -6.90 19.03 2.00
N ALA A 366 -6.35 18.13 1.18
CA ALA A 366 -4.91 17.87 1.09
C ALA A 366 -4.12 19.13 0.70
N ARG A 367 -4.62 19.95 -0.25
CA ARG A 367 -3.94 21.18 -0.68
C ARG A 367 -3.73 22.15 0.49
N LEU A 368 -4.77 22.46 1.24
CA LEU A 368 -4.68 23.36 2.38
C LEU A 368 -3.74 22.83 3.49
N LEU A 369 -3.75 21.52 3.72
CA LEU A 369 -2.86 20.90 4.70
C LEU A 369 -1.40 21.00 4.30
N ILE A 370 -1.09 20.72 3.03
CA ILE A 370 0.27 20.75 2.50
C ILE A 370 0.78 22.20 2.41
N GLU A 371 -0.02 23.13 1.91
CA GLU A 371 0.33 24.56 1.87
C GLU A 371 0.60 25.10 3.27
N GLY A 372 -0.27 24.81 4.24
CA GLY A 372 -0.08 25.21 5.63
C GLY A 372 1.17 24.59 6.28
N PHE A 373 1.49 23.34 5.92
CA PHE A 373 2.72 22.70 6.39
C PHE A 373 3.96 23.33 5.76
N MET A 374 3.99 23.52 4.43
CA MET A 374 5.12 24.13 3.72
C MET A 374 5.39 25.56 4.19
N GLY A 375 4.33 26.32 4.56
CA GLY A 375 4.44 27.65 5.13
C GLY A 375 5.24 27.73 6.44
N ARG A 376 5.35 26.63 7.19
CA ARG A 376 6.12 26.58 8.44
C ARG A 376 7.64 26.62 8.25
N PHE A 377 8.11 26.36 7.03
CA PHE A 377 9.54 26.44 6.68
C PHE A 377 10.03 27.83 6.30
N VAL A 378 9.11 28.81 6.28
CA VAL A 378 9.46 30.21 6.04
C VAL A 378 9.97 30.81 7.35
N HIS A 379 11.23 31.21 7.37
CA HIS A 379 11.93 31.83 8.51
C HIS A 379 12.30 33.27 8.19
#